data_6ba4efd0581a45421bf4e21d62c453a5
#
_entry.id   6ba4efd0581a45421bf4e21d62c453a5
#
_cell.length_a   1.000
_cell.length_b   1.000
_cell.length_c   1.000
_cell.angle_alpha   90.00
_cell.angle_beta   90.00
_cell.angle_gamma   90.00
#
_symmetry.space_group_name_H-M   'P 1'
#
loop_
_entity.id
_entity.type
_entity.pdbx_description
1 polymer ?
#
loop_
_entity_poly.entity_id
_entity_poly.type
_entity_poly.pdbx_seq_one_letter_code
_entity_poly.pdbx_strand_id
1 'polypeptide(L)'
;MTDSEKPISSSTNPLLNRNELPRFSEIKAEHIKPALEHVLRQQRHTLKQLEQPDTHSFEWALHLEYLQEEVGRIWGPVSHLNAVLSTPKFRDAYNECLPMITDFRSELSQNKMLYSGFLQLKKQLGPKDARAKLQLVTHALRDFRLGGVGLPEKSKKRFKAIMQELAQGQAKFEQNIMDATDAFQYHTEDQKVLAGIPEVVLGRAKATAKDKDLKGWALPLDPPTYAAVMAHAQSRELRELYYRAWVTRASDQGSRTQQWDNRPLIE
;
A
#
# COMPACT_ATOMS: atom_id res chain seq x y z
N MET A 1 -9.85 -20.53 -32.44
CA MET A 1 -10.10 -19.10 -32.57
C MET A 1 -9.30 -18.44 -31.47
N THR A 2 -8.13 -17.94 -31.84
CA THR A 2 -7.22 -17.26 -30.92
C THR A 2 -7.64 -15.79 -30.84
N ASP A 3 -8.20 -15.41 -29.67
CA ASP A 3 -8.42 -14.00 -29.36
C ASP A 3 -7.06 -13.29 -29.34
N SER A 4 -6.79 -12.53 -30.39
CA SER A 4 -5.65 -11.65 -30.46
C SER A 4 -5.91 -10.48 -29.51
N GLU A 5 -5.35 -10.54 -28.29
CA GLU A 5 -5.29 -9.41 -27.37
C GLU A 5 -4.64 -8.23 -28.10
N LYS A 6 -5.43 -7.18 -28.35
CA LYS A 6 -4.90 -5.90 -28.86
C LYS A 6 -3.86 -5.39 -27.88
N PRO A 7 -2.67 -4.98 -28.33
CA PRO A 7 -1.68 -4.39 -27.43
C PRO A 7 -2.30 -3.14 -26.78
N ILE A 8 -2.30 -3.12 -25.45
CA ILE A 8 -2.78 -1.96 -24.68
C ILE A 8 -1.82 -0.82 -25.00
N SER A 9 -2.32 0.14 -25.79
CA SER A 9 -1.56 1.36 -26.08
C SER A 9 -1.36 2.14 -24.78
N SER A 10 -0.11 2.56 -24.52
CA SER A 10 0.24 3.45 -23.41
C SER A 10 -0.58 4.77 -23.40
N SER A 11 -1.20 5.12 -24.51
CA SER A 11 -2.05 6.30 -24.67
C SER A 11 -3.44 6.20 -24.02
N THR A 12 -3.87 5.00 -23.59
CA THR A 12 -5.23 4.79 -23.06
C THR A 12 -5.26 4.43 -21.56
N ASN A 13 -4.16 3.95 -20.96
CA ASN A 13 -4.12 3.61 -19.55
C ASN A 13 -3.36 4.68 -18.74
N PRO A 14 -4.02 5.43 -17.85
CA PRO A 14 -3.43 6.54 -17.12
C PRO A 14 -2.26 6.11 -16.20
N LEU A 15 -2.21 4.84 -15.77
CA LEU A 15 -1.09 4.29 -14.99
C LEU A 15 0.19 4.11 -15.81
N LEU A 16 0.12 4.06 -17.13
CA LEU A 16 1.27 3.90 -18.02
C LEU A 16 1.84 5.23 -18.53
N ASN A 17 1.24 6.36 -18.14
CA ASN A 17 1.76 7.67 -18.48
C ASN A 17 2.99 8.00 -17.61
N ARG A 18 4.17 8.07 -18.25
CA ARG A 18 5.46 8.25 -17.54
C ARG A 18 5.91 9.70 -17.40
N ASN A 19 5.32 10.60 -18.17
CA ASN A 19 5.81 11.97 -18.32
C ASN A 19 5.12 13.00 -17.42
N GLU A 20 4.10 12.58 -16.68
CA GLU A 20 3.26 13.46 -15.88
C GLU A 20 3.02 12.88 -14.47
N LEU A 21 2.54 13.72 -13.58
CA LEU A 21 2.05 13.27 -12.27
C LEU A 21 0.84 12.32 -12.46
N PRO A 22 0.63 11.38 -11.52
CA PRO A 22 -0.51 10.46 -11.60
C PRO A 22 -1.83 11.21 -11.69
N ARG A 23 -2.63 10.90 -12.71
CA ARG A 23 -3.96 11.46 -12.89
C ARG A 23 -4.98 10.65 -12.09
N PHE A 24 -4.97 10.83 -10.76
CA PHE A 24 -5.74 10.00 -9.83
C PHE A 24 -7.23 9.89 -10.19
N SER A 25 -7.86 10.96 -10.68
CA SER A 25 -9.26 10.97 -11.09
C SER A 25 -9.59 10.09 -12.31
N GLU A 26 -8.57 9.75 -13.12
CA GLU A 26 -8.73 8.93 -14.32
C GLU A 26 -8.44 7.44 -14.04
N ILE A 27 -7.78 7.12 -12.91
CA ILE A 27 -7.41 5.74 -12.56
C ILE A 27 -8.65 4.98 -12.09
N LYS A 28 -8.95 3.87 -12.76
CA LYS A 28 -10.07 2.98 -12.45
C LYS A 28 -9.58 1.55 -12.20
N ALA A 29 -10.43 0.72 -11.61
CA ALA A 29 -10.12 -0.69 -11.31
C ALA A 29 -9.64 -1.48 -12.54
N GLU A 30 -10.27 -1.27 -13.70
CA GLU A 30 -9.91 -1.94 -14.96
C GLU A 30 -8.50 -1.59 -15.49
N HIS A 31 -7.91 -0.50 -15.02
CA HIS A 31 -6.57 -0.07 -15.43
C HIS A 31 -5.45 -0.82 -14.70
N ILE A 32 -5.72 -1.36 -13.50
CA ILE A 32 -4.70 -1.85 -12.56
C ILE A 32 -3.97 -3.07 -13.12
N LYS A 33 -4.68 -4.16 -13.34
CA LYS A 33 -4.10 -5.43 -13.77
C LYS A 33 -3.36 -5.30 -15.11
N PRO A 34 -3.95 -4.71 -16.18
CA PRO A 34 -3.26 -4.57 -17.45
C PRO A 34 -1.98 -3.73 -17.37
N ALA A 35 -1.98 -2.63 -16.58
CA ALA A 35 -0.78 -1.82 -16.40
C ALA A 35 0.31 -2.58 -15.64
N LEU A 36 -0.07 -3.30 -14.60
CA LEU A 36 0.87 -4.09 -13.81
C LEU A 36 1.47 -5.25 -14.61
N GLU A 37 0.67 -6.01 -15.35
CA GLU A 37 1.14 -7.07 -16.25
C GLU A 37 2.13 -6.53 -17.28
N HIS A 38 1.82 -5.36 -17.87
CA HIS A 38 2.69 -4.71 -18.84
C HIS A 38 4.05 -4.35 -18.21
N VAL A 39 4.07 -3.62 -17.10
CA VAL A 39 5.32 -3.20 -16.47
C VAL A 39 6.13 -4.39 -15.95
N LEU A 40 5.49 -5.36 -15.30
CA LEU A 40 6.20 -6.54 -14.79
C LEU A 40 6.84 -7.38 -15.91
N ARG A 41 6.18 -7.47 -17.07
CA ARG A 41 6.76 -8.14 -18.25
C ARG A 41 8.00 -7.40 -18.76
N GLN A 42 7.92 -6.08 -18.86
CA GLN A 42 9.07 -5.25 -19.25
C GLN A 42 10.22 -5.39 -18.25
N GLN A 43 9.91 -5.28 -16.94
CA GLN A 43 10.95 -5.33 -15.93
C GLN A 43 11.58 -6.72 -15.79
N ARG A 44 10.85 -7.81 -16.02
CA ARG A 44 11.45 -9.16 -16.11
C ARG A 44 12.38 -9.31 -17.32
N HIS A 45 12.08 -8.65 -18.43
CA HIS A 45 13.00 -8.62 -19.58
C HIS A 45 14.30 -7.87 -19.22
N THR A 46 14.19 -6.67 -18.63
CA THR A 46 15.34 -5.89 -18.14
C THR A 46 16.15 -6.66 -17.09
N LEU A 47 15.46 -7.34 -16.17
CA LEU A 47 16.09 -8.15 -15.13
C LEU A 47 17.03 -9.23 -15.73
N LYS A 48 16.57 -9.93 -16.77
CA LYS A 48 17.40 -10.94 -17.47
C LYS A 48 18.67 -10.35 -18.08
N GLN A 49 18.63 -9.11 -18.53
CA GLN A 49 19.82 -8.40 -19.03
C GLN A 49 20.77 -8.04 -17.88
N LEU A 50 20.23 -7.63 -16.73
CA LEU A 50 21.02 -7.30 -15.54
C LEU A 50 21.63 -8.54 -14.86
N GLU A 51 21.10 -9.73 -15.10
CA GLU A 51 21.66 -10.98 -14.57
C GLU A 51 23.00 -11.39 -15.22
N GLN A 52 23.28 -10.90 -16.43
CA GLN A 52 24.48 -11.25 -17.20
C GLN A 52 25.18 -10.00 -17.74
N PRO A 53 25.62 -9.07 -16.89
CA PRO A 53 26.31 -7.88 -17.34
C PRO A 53 27.79 -8.20 -17.62
N ASP A 54 28.38 -7.47 -18.58
CA ASP A 54 29.83 -7.52 -18.84
C ASP A 54 30.64 -7.06 -17.62
N THR A 55 30.09 -6.11 -16.88
CA THR A 55 30.70 -5.56 -15.65
C THR A 55 29.64 -5.20 -14.61
N HIS A 56 29.98 -5.40 -13.33
CA HIS A 56 29.16 -4.94 -12.21
C HIS A 56 29.66 -3.56 -11.77
N SER A 57 29.18 -2.51 -12.45
CA SER A 57 29.47 -1.11 -12.13
C SER A 57 28.42 -0.52 -11.17
N PHE A 58 28.69 0.69 -10.67
CA PHE A 58 27.68 1.42 -9.89
C PHE A 58 26.45 1.80 -10.74
N GLU A 59 26.64 2.06 -12.04
CA GLU A 59 25.54 2.31 -12.99
C GLU A 59 24.65 1.07 -13.14
N TRP A 60 25.26 -0.13 -13.19
CA TRP A 60 24.48 -1.39 -13.17
C TRP A 60 23.60 -1.48 -11.92
N ALA A 61 24.10 -1.10 -10.73
CA ALA A 61 23.30 -1.08 -9.51
C ALA A 61 22.15 -0.05 -9.59
N LEU A 62 22.38 1.13 -10.17
CA LEU A 62 21.33 2.13 -10.40
C LEU A 62 20.24 1.64 -11.37
N HIS A 63 20.60 0.86 -12.39
CA HIS A 63 19.58 0.26 -13.27
C HIS A 63 18.64 -0.67 -12.53
N LEU A 64 19.10 -1.37 -11.49
CA LEU A 64 18.24 -2.18 -10.63
C LEU A 64 17.28 -1.32 -9.78
N GLU A 65 17.74 -0.18 -9.27
CA GLU A 65 16.91 0.78 -8.56
C GLU A 65 15.82 1.34 -9.49
N TYR A 66 16.18 1.75 -10.72
CA TYR A 66 15.20 2.23 -11.72
C TYR A 66 14.16 1.15 -12.07
N LEU A 67 14.56 -0.12 -12.13
CA LEU A 67 13.64 -1.22 -12.38
C LEU A 67 12.56 -1.29 -11.29
N GLN A 68 12.95 -1.14 -10.02
CA GLN A 68 12.03 -1.14 -8.89
C GLN A 68 11.17 0.13 -8.86
N GLU A 69 11.74 1.29 -9.20
CA GLU A 69 11.00 2.55 -9.31
C GLU A 69 9.88 2.46 -10.35
N GLU A 70 10.14 1.88 -11.52
CA GLU A 70 9.14 1.73 -12.58
C GLU A 70 7.90 0.93 -12.12
N VAL A 71 8.12 -0.13 -11.35
CA VAL A 71 7.02 -0.89 -10.73
C VAL A 71 6.33 -0.04 -9.65
N GLY A 72 7.09 0.68 -8.85
CA GLY A 72 6.59 1.57 -7.82
C GLY A 72 5.72 2.70 -8.37
N ARG A 73 6.03 3.23 -9.55
CA ARG A 73 5.25 4.27 -10.25
C ARG A 73 3.85 3.80 -10.63
N ILE A 74 3.66 2.52 -10.92
CA ILE A 74 2.35 1.93 -11.18
C ILE A 74 1.65 1.61 -9.85
N TRP A 75 2.34 0.92 -8.95
CA TRP A 75 1.72 0.40 -7.74
C TRP A 75 1.47 1.45 -6.66
N GLY A 76 2.28 2.50 -6.59
CA GLY A 76 2.12 3.58 -5.61
C GLY A 76 0.77 4.29 -5.71
N PRO A 77 0.37 4.83 -6.88
CA PRO A 77 -0.97 5.41 -7.07
C PRO A 77 -2.11 4.44 -6.79
N VAL A 78 -1.96 3.16 -7.17
CA VAL A 78 -2.96 2.12 -6.91
C VAL A 78 -3.11 1.88 -5.40
N SER A 79 -2.00 1.73 -4.67
CA SER A 79 -2.03 1.56 -3.22
C SER A 79 -2.63 2.78 -2.52
N HIS A 80 -2.28 3.98 -2.98
CA HIS A 80 -2.85 5.22 -2.43
C HIS A 80 -4.37 5.28 -2.62
N LEU A 81 -4.85 5.04 -3.85
CA LEU A 81 -6.29 5.05 -4.13
C LEU A 81 -7.03 3.95 -3.35
N ASN A 82 -6.43 2.77 -3.19
CA ASN A 82 -7.02 1.72 -2.37
C ASN A 82 -7.17 2.15 -0.89
N ALA A 83 -6.26 2.97 -0.37
CA ALA A 83 -6.31 3.48 1.00
C ALA A 83 -7.32 4.62 1.20
N VAL A 84 -7.65 5.41 0.16
CA VAL A 84 -8.48 6.62 0.31
C VAL A 84 -9.86 6.54 -0.36
N LEU A 85 -10.03 5.72 -1.42
CA LEU A 85 -11.31 5.53 -2.10
C LEU A 85 -11.94 4.17 -1.83
N SER A 86 -11.16 3.12 -1.79
CA SER A 86 -11.51 1.73 -1.41
C SER A 86 -12.90 1.24 -1.84
N THR A 87 -13.33 1.59 -3.07
CA THR A 87 -14.58 1.04 -3.61
C THR A 87 -14.45 -0.48 -3.78
N PRO A 88 -15.55 -1.27 -3.69
CA PRO A 88 -15.48 -2.73 -3.82
C PRO A 88 -14.72 -3.19 -5.06
N LYS A 89 -15.03 -2.62 -6.24
CA LYS A 89 -14.35 -2.96 -7.50
C LYS A 89 -12.85 -2.65 -7.48
N PHE A 90 -12.47 -1.51 -6.87
CA PHE A 90 -11.06 -1.12 -6.79
C PHE A 90 -10.28 -2.03 -5.84
N ARG A 91 -10.89 -2.36 -4.70
CA ARG A 91 -10.36 -3.30 -3.70
C ARG A 91 -10.15 -4.69 -4.28
N ASP A 92 -11.13 -5.20 -5.04
CA ASP A 92 -11.03 -6.50 -5.70
C ASP A 92 -9.86 -6.54 -6.69
N ALA A 93 -9.73 -5.51 -7.54
CA ALA A 93 -8.62 -5.40 -8.49
C ALA A 93 -7.25 -5.25 -7.80
N TYR A 94 -7.19 -4.50 -6.69
CA TYR A 94 -6.00 -4.40 -5.86
C TYR A 94 -5.59 -5.75 -5.29
N ASN A 95 -6.53 -6.47 -4.66
CA ASN A 95 -6.29 -7.76 -4.03
C ASN A 95 -5.89 -8.83 -5.06
N GLU A 96 -6.47 -8.82 -6.25
CA GLU A 96 -6.09 -9.70 -7.36
C GLU A 96 -4.64 -9.46 -7.81
N CYS A 97 -4.19 -8.20 -7.81
CA CYS A 97 -2.85 -7.82 -8.27
C CYS A 97 -1.76 -7.94 -7.19
N LEU A 98 -2.12 -7.96 -5.92
CA LEU A 98 -1.18 -7.99 -4.80
C LEU A 98 -0.19 -9.19 -4.86
N PRO A 99 -0.61 -10.43 -5.19
CA PRO A 99 0.30 -11.55 -5.37
C PRO A 99 1.33 -11.31 -6.47
N MET A 100 0.98 -10.62 -7.55
CA MET A 100 1.90 -10.35 -8.67
C MET A 100 3.08 -9.47 -8.23
N ILE A 101 2.82 -8.46 -7.40
CA ILE A 101 3.85 -7.60 -6.79
C ILE A 101 4.73 -8.40 -5.82
N THR A 102 4.10 -9.20 -4.97
CA THR A 102 4.81 -10.02 -3.96
C THR A 102 5.71 -11.05 -4.62
N ASP A 103 5.24 -11.66 -5.72
CA ASP A 103 6.01 -12.60 -6.53
C ASP A 103 7.23 -11.93 -7.15
N PHE A 104 7.03 -10.78 -7.78
CA PHE A 104 8.12 -10.05 -8.42
C PHE A 104 9.18 -9.58 -7.40
N ARG A 105 8.76 -9.09 -6.24
CA ARG A 105 9.68 -8.74 -5.15
C ARG A 105 10.46 -9.96 -4.65
N SER A 106 9.82 -11.12 -4.57
CA SER A 106 10.50 -12.37 -4.19
C SER A 106 11.48 -12.83 -5.27
N GLU A 107 11.14 -12.71 -6.55
CA GLU A 107 12.04 -12.99 -7.68
C GLU A 107 13.31 -12.15 -7.59
N LEU A 108 13.18 -10.84 -7.33
CA LEU A 108 14.32 -9.93 -7.18
C LEU A 108 15.15 -10.28 -5.94
N SER A 109 14.53 -10.35 -4.77
CA SER A 109 15.25 -10.52 -3.49
C SER A 109 15.95 -11.89 -3.35
N GLN A 110 15.49 -12.91 -4.09
CA GLN A 110 16.09 -14.24 -4.09
C GLN A 110 17.03 -14.50 -5.29
N ASN A 111 17.30 -13.47 -6.09
CA ASN A 111 18.14 -13.58 -7.27
C ASN A 111 19.63 -13.67 -6.91
N LYS A 112 20.22 -14.86 -7.09
CA LYS A 112 21.62 -15.12 -6.76
C LYS A 112 22.60 -14.39 -7.67
N MET A 113 22.24 -14.17 -8.94
CA MET A 113 23.11 -13.49 -9.90
C MET A 113 23.28 -12.01 -9.50
N LEU A 114 22.16 -11.34 -9.19
CA LEU A 114 22.19 -9.96 -8.70
C LEU A 114 22.96 -9.85 -7.38
N TYR A 115 22.70 -10.74 -6.43
CA TYR A 115 23.43 -10.76 -5.15
C TYR A 115 24.94 -10.91 -5.35
N SER A 116 25.36 -11.81 -6.25
CA SER A 116 26.77 -11.99 -6.61
C SER A 116 27.36 -10.71 -7.23
N GLY A 117 26.60 -10.05 -8.10
CA GLY A 117 26.99 -8.76 -8.69
C GLY A 117 27.23 -7.68 -7.65
N PHE A 118 26.33 -7.54 -6.66
CA PHE A 118 26.54 -6.60 -5.55
C PHE A 118 27.74 -6.98 -4.66
N LEU A 119 28.04 -8.27 -4.47
CA LEU A 119 29.26 -8.70 -3.79
C LEU A 119 30.53 -8.29 -4.54
N GLN A 120 30.54 -8.41 -5.87
CA GLN A 120 31.67 -7.97 -6.71
C GLN A 120 31.80 -6.45 -6.69
N LEU A 121 30.70 -5.72 -6.85
CA LEU A 121 30.69 -4.26 -6.76
C LEU A 121 31.22 -3.76 -5.41
N LYS A 122 30.83 -4.41 -4.31
CA LYS A 122 31.35 -4.06 -2.98
C LYS A 122 32.85 -4.20 -2.86
N LYS A 123 33.47 -5.20 -3.53
CA LYS A 123 34.93 -5.39 -3.52
C LYS A 123 35.68 -4.31 -4.34
N GLN A 124 35.01 -3.74 -5.35
CA GLN A 124 35.59 -2.68 -6.19
C GLN A 124 35.53 -1.30 -5.52
N LEU A 125 34.57 -1.09 -4.62
CA LEU A 125 34.41 0.17 -3.89
C LEU A 125 35.46 0.24 -2.75
N GLY A 126 36.18 1.35 -2.71
CA GLY A 126 37.22 1.62 -1.72
C GLY A 126 36.93 2.84 -0.83
N PRO A 127 37.86 3.20 0.07
CA PRO A 127 37.70 4.33 1.00
C PRO A 127 37.54 5.70 0.31
N LYS A 128 37.91 5.79 -0.97
CA LYS A 128 37.80 7.02 -1.79
C LYS A 128 36.41 7.20 -2.40
N ASP A 129 35.59 6.14 -2.40
CA ASP A 129 34.25 6.22 -2.94
C ASP A 129 33.31 6.98 -2.00
N ALA A 130 32.30 7.65 -2.58
CA ALA A 130 31.35 8.39 -1.79
C ALA A 130 30.61 7.45 -0.82
N ARG A 131 30.49 7.86 0.43
CA ARG A 131 29.82 7.10 1.50
C ARG A 131 28.43 6.63 1.09
N ALA A 132 27.70 7.43 0.29
CA ALA A 132 26.39 7.06 -0.23
C ALA A 132 26.42 5.80 -1.11
N LYS A 133 27.45 5.66 -1.99
CA LYS A 133 27.61 4.45 -2.83
C LYS A 133 27.83 3.19 -1.99
N LEU A 134 28.72 3.28 -1.00
CA LEU A 134 28.99 2.19 -0.07
C LEU A 134 27.73 1.78 0.71
N GLN A 135 26.96 2.77 1.12
CA GLN A 135 25.72 2.54 1.89
C GLN A 135 24.65 1.86 1.03
N LEU A 136 24.44 2.32 -0.22
CA LEU A 136 23.52 1.70 -1.17
C LEU A 136 23.85 0.21 -1.35
N VAL A 137 25.09 -0.10 -1.69
CA VAL A 137 25.53 -1.50 -1.88
C VAL A 137 25.41 -2.32 -0.61
N THR A 138 25.69 -1.74 0.55
CA THR A 138 25.56 -2.42 1.84
C THR A 138 24.09 -2.73 2.16
N HIS A 139 23.18 -1.80 1.91
CA HIS A 139 21.74 -2.01 2.08
C HIS A 139 21.21 -3.06 1.11
N ALA A 140 21.55 -2.97 -0.17
CA ALA A 140 21.16 -3.98 -1.16
C ALA A 140 21.57 -5.39 -0.73
N LEU A 141 22.83 -5.58 -0.30
CA LEU A 141 23.32 -6.88 0.19
C LEU A 141 22.59 -7.37 1.44
N ARG A 142 22.24 -6.47 2.36
CA ARG A 142 21.42 -6.79 3.53
C ARG A 142 20.03 -7.27 3.08
N ASP A 143 19.41 -6.52 2.17
CA ASP A 143 18.04 -6.76 1.74
C ASP A 143 17.92 -8.07 0.94
N PHE A 144 18.90 -8.42 0.11
CA PHE A 144 18.99 -9.75 -0.51
C PHE A 144 19.05 -10.88 0.54
N ARG A 145 19.82 -10.70 1.62
CA ARG A 145 19.91 -11.71 2.69
C ARG A 145 18.59 -11.86 3.44
N LEU A 146 17.96 -10.74 3.79
CA LEU A 146 16.65 -10.72 4.45
C LEU A 146 15.56 -11.27 3.52
N GLY A 147 15.68 -11.06 2.19
CA GLY A 147 14.80 -11.62 1.18
C GLY A 147 15.00 -13.10 0.90
N GLY A 148 15.99 -13.72 1.56
CA GLY A 148 16.18 -15.18 1.52
C GLY A 148 17.03 -15.69 0.35
N VAL A 149 17.93 -14.86 -0.25
CA VAL A 149 18.79 -15.26 -1.36
C VAL A 149 19.66 -16.48 -1.04
N GLY A 150 20.09 -16.61 0.23
CA GLY A 150 20.92 -17.73 0.70
C GLY A 150 20.15 -18.98 1.11
N LEU A 151 18.83 -18.96 1.09
CA LEU A 151 18.03 -20.12 1.49
C LEU A 151 18.11 -21.27 0.48
N PRO A 152 18.00 -22.53 0.94
CA PRO A 152 17.77 -23.69 0.06
C PRO A 152 16.45 -23.53 -0.71
N GLU A 153 16.36 -24.13 -1.91
CA GLU A 153 15.19 -23.97 -2.79
C GLU A 153 13.85 -24.35 -2.13
N LYS A 154 13.83 -25.41 -1.28
CA LYS A 154 12.65 -25.79 -0.53
C LYS A 154 12.21 -24.67 0.43
N SER A 155 13.16 -24.04 1.12
CA SER A 155 12.91 -22.95 2.05
C SER A 155 12.51 -21.65 1.33
N LYS A 156 13.05 -21.39 0.13
CA LYS A 156 12.61 -20.23 -0.70
C LYS A 156 11.15 -20.32 -1.08
N LYS A 157 10.66 -21.52 -1.45
CA LYS A 157 9.24 -21.73 -1.76
C LYS A 157 8.36 -21.42 -0.55
N ARG A 158 8.75 -21.89 0.64
CA ARG A 158 8.02 -21.60 1.88
C ARG A 158 8.09 -20.11 2.23
N PHE A 159 9.26 -19.49 2.09
CA PHE A 159 9.44 -18.06 2.32
C PHE A 159 8.50 -17.22 1.42
N LYS A 160 8.46 -17.55 0.12
CA LYS A 160 7.56 -16.89 -0.83
C LYS A 160 6.08 -17.01 -0.40
N ALA A 161 5.66 -18.22 0.00
CA ALA A 161 4.29 -18.44 0.48
C ALA A 161 3.98 -17.60 1.72
N ILE A 162 4.91 -17.53 2.69
CA ILE A 162 4.77 -16.68 3.88
C ILE A 162 4.65 -15.19 3.49
N MET A 163 5.46 -14.70 2.54
CA MET A 163 5.39 -13.31 2.09
C MET A 163 4.04 -12.98 1.41
N GLN A 164 3.47 -13.94 0.68
CA GLN A 164 2.12 -13.80 0.11
C GLN A 164 1.04 -13.79 1.19
N GLU A 165 1.10 -14.71 2.15
CA GLU A 165 0.19 -14.76 3.31
C GLU A 165 0.25 -13.44 4.11
N LEU A 166 1.45 -12.93 4.38
CA LEU A 166 1.65 -11.64 5.08
C LEU A 166 1.06 -10.47 4.29
N ALA A 167 1.32 -10.38 2.98
CA ALA A 167 0.79 -9.29 2.16
C ALA A 167 -0.74 -9.29 2.13
N GLN A 168 -1.36 -10.46 2.00
CA GLN A 168 -2.81 -10.62 2.06
C GLN A 168 -3.36 -10.29 3.45
N GLY A 169 -2.71 -10.78 4.50
CA GLY A 169 -3.08 -10.51 5.89
C GLY A 169 -3.03 -9.01 6.21
N GLN A 170 -1.95 -8.32 5.79
CA GLN A 170 -1.82 -6.87 5.95
C GLN A 170 -2.91 -6.11 5.21
N ALA A 171 -3.17 -6.46 3.94
CA ALA A 171 -4.23 -5.81 3.17
C ALA A 171 -5.61 -6.01 3.83
N LYS A 172 -5.90 -7.21 4.31
CA LYS A 172 -7.14 -7.51 5.03
C LYS A 172 -7.23 -6.75 6.35
N PHE A 173 -6.13 -6.68 7.10
CA PHE A 173 -6.04 -5.94 8.35
C PHE A 173 -6.38 -4.44 8.15
N GLU A 174 -5.76 -3.82 7.16
CA GLU A 174 -6.02 -2.42 6.81
C GLU A 174 -7.46 -2.19 6.34
N GLN A 175 -7.98 -3.08 5.48
CA GLN A 175 -9.36 -3.02 5.00
C GLN A 175 -10.36 -3.14 6.15
N ASN A 176 -10.14 -4.04 7.11
CA ASN A 176 -11.00 -4.17 8.28
C ASN A 176 -11.00 -2.90 9.14
N ILE A 177 -9.84 -2.25 9.31
CA ILE A 177 -9.77 -0.97 10.04
C ILE A 177 -10.54 0.12 9.31
N MET A 178 -10.40 0.23 7.98
CA MET A 178 -11.13 1.22 7.20
C MET A 178 -12.64 0.98 7.30
N ASP A 179 -13.08 -0.26 7.06
CA ASP A 179 -14.51 -0.61 7.10
C ASP A 179 -15.11 -0.37 8.49
N ALA A 180 -14.41 -0.73 9.56
CA ALA A 180 -14.85 -0.47 10.93
C ALA A 180 -14.91 1.02 11.26
N THR A 181 -13.98 1.81 10.71
CA THR A 181 -13.95 3.27 10.86
C THR A 181 -15.10 3.92 10.13
N ASP A 182 -15.34 3.52 8.87
CA ASP A 182 -16.41 4.08 8.02
C ASP A 182 -17.81 3.69 8.50
N ALA A 183 -17.93 2.53 9.15
CA ALA A 183 -19.20 2.06 9.71
C ALA A 183 -19.62 2.82 10.98
N PHE A 184 -18.70 3.53 11.63
CA PHE A 184 -19.03 4.33 12.80
C PHE A 184 -19.53 5.70 12.37
N GLN A 185 -20.64 6.11 13.01
CA GLN A 185 -21.18 7.46 12.86
C GLN A 185 -21.89 7.85 14.15
N TYR A 186 -21.52 8.99 14.72
CA TYR A 186 -22.28 9.62 15.78
C TYR A 186 -23.20 10.67 15.17
N HIS A 187 -24.52 10.50 15.36
CA HIS A 187 -25.52 11.45 14.87
C HIS A 187 -26.23 12.12 16.06
N THR A 188 -26.44 13.43 15.99
CA THR A 188 -27.20 14.19 16.97
C THR A 188 -27.85 15.42 16.33
N GLU A 189 -29.03 15.80 16.86
CA GLU A 189 -29.67 17.10 16.60
C GLU A 189 -29.44 18.07 17.76
N ASP A 190 -28.90 17.61 18.89
CA ASP A 190 -28.62 18.43 20.06
C ASP A 190 -27.23 19.09 19.98
N GLN A 191 -27.22 20.40 19.70
CA GLN A 191 -25.99 21.17 19.63
C GLN A 191 -25.24 21.24 20.97
N LYS A 192 -25.94 21.11 22.12
CA LYS A 192 -25.30 21.22 23.45
C LYS A 192 -24.28 20.11 23.67
N VAL A 193 -24.51 18.90 23.15
CA VAL A 193 -23.59 17.77 23.26
C VAL A 193 -22.28 18.04 22.51
N LEU A 194 -22.31 18.90 21.49
CA LEU A 194 -21.17 19.27 20.64
C LEU A 194 -20.42 20.51 21.17
N ALA A 195 -20.77 21.03 22.34
CA ALA A 195 -20.10 22.19 22.91
C ALA A 195 -18.59 22.00 23.01
N GLY A 196 -17.85 23.03 22.60
CA GLY A 196 -16.38 23.04 22.58
C GLY A 196 -15.76 22.52 21.29
N ILE A 197 -16.45 21.75 20.46
CA ILE A 197 -15.91 21.26 19.19
C ILE A 197 -15.74 22.44 18.20
N PRO A 198 -14.58 22.54 17.49
CA PRO A 198 -14.32 23.63 16.56
C PRO A 198 -15.36 23.72 15.42
N GLU A 199 -15.72 24.94 15.05
CA GLU A 199 -16.71 25.24 13.99
C GLU A 199 -16.40 24.55 12.65
N VAL A 200 -15.12 24.44 12.28
CA VAL A 200 -14.70 23.75 11.03
C VAL A 200 -15.11 22.27 11.05
N VAL A 201 -15.04 21.61 12.20
CA VAL A 201 -15.46 20.21 12.36
C VAL A 201 -16.98 20.11 12.38
N LEU A 202 -17.67 21.02 13.06
CA LEU A 202 -19.13 21.08 13.07
C LEU A 202 -19.70 21.37 11.68
N GLY A 203 -19.05 22.25 10.90
CA GLY A 203 -19.43 22.52 9.52
C GLY A 203 -19.36 21.28 8.63
N ARG A 204 -18.28 20.51 8.74
CA ARG A 204 -18.13 19.21 8.05
C ARG A 204 -19.19 18.21 8.49
N ALA A 205 -19.41 18.08 9.80
CA ALA A 205 -20.42 17.18 10.34
C ALA A 205 -21.83 17.52 9.88
N LYS A 206 -22.14 18.81 9.72
CA LYS A 206 -23.41 19.28 9.18
C LYS A 206 -23.57 18.95 7.69
N ALA A 207 -22.48 19.11 6.91
CA ALA A 207 -22.46 18.71 5.50
C ALA A 207 -22.68 17.20 5.36
N THR A 208 -21.96 16.39 6.16
CA THR A 208 -22.11 14.92 6.17
C THR A 208 -23.55 14.50 6.55
N ALA A 209 -24.18 15.16 7.50
CA ALA A 209 -25.59 14.91 7.85
C ALA A 209 -26.51 15.20 6.66
N LYS A 210 -26.32 16.36 6.00
CA LYS A 210 -27.09 16.74 4.82
C LYS A 210 -26.96 15.74 3.67
N ASP A 211 -25.74 15.28 3.38
CA ASP A 211 -25.48 14.31 2.32
C ASP A 211 -26.14 12.93 2.58
N LYS A 212 -26.51 12.67 3.84
CA LYS A 212 -27.22 11.46 4.28
C LYS A 212 -28.71 11.68 4.60
N ASP A 213 -29.27 12.81 4.20
CA ASP A 213 -30.65 13.20 4.49
C ASP A 213 -30.99 13.20 6.00
N LEU A 214 -30.00 13.51 6.85
CA LEU A 214 -30.16 13.61 8.30
C LEU A 214 -30.21 15.10 8.73
N LYS A 215 -30.99 15.38 9.78
CA LYS A 215 -30.96 16.67 10.45
C LYS A 215 -29.81 16.74 11.45
N GLY A 216 -29.34 17.94 11.78
CA GLY A 216 -28.29 18.13 12.79
C GLY A 216 -26.89 17.86 12.28
N TRP A 217 -26.16 17.02 12.98
CA TRP A 217 -24.73 16.74 12.73
C TRP A 217 -24.47 15.23 12.70
N ALA A 218 -23.67 14.78 11.74
CA ALA A 218 -23.18 13.43 11.62
C ALA A 218 -21.64 13.44 11.67
N LEU A 219 -21.06 13.00 12.77
CA LEU A 219 -19.63 13.02 13.01
C LEU A 219 -19.05 11.62 12.74
N PRO A 220 -18.11 11.47 11.77
CA PRO A 220 -17.42 10.22 11.50
C PRO A 220 -16.33 9.91 12.53
N LEU A 221 -15.72 8.73 12.45
CA LEU A 221 -14.57 8.33 13.28
C LEU A 221 -13.23 8.60 12.59
N ASP A 222 -13.15 9.58 11.70
CA ASP A 222 -11.88 9.92 11.06
C ASP A 222 -10.88 10.55 12.07
N PRO A 223 -9.56 10.46 11.80
CA PRO A 223 -8.55 10.98 12.73
C PRO A 223 -8.74 12.46 13.09
N PRO A 224 -9.06 13.39 12.16
CA PRO A 224 -9.31 14.78 12.51
C PRO A 224 -10.52 14.98 13.44
N THR A 225 -11.62 14.27 13.18
CA THR A 225 -12.84 14.36 14.03
C THR A 225 -12.58 13.75 15.41
N TYR A 226 -11.92 12.58 15.48
CA TYR A 226 -11.53 11.98 16.74
C TYR A 226 -10.66 12.92 17.58
N ALA A 227 -9.60 13.48 16.97
CA ALA A 227 -8.70 14.40 17.65
C ALA A 227 -9.45 15.64 18.19
N ALA A 228 -10.35 16.23 17.37
CA ALA A 228 -11.12 17.38 17.77
C ALA A 228 -12.09 17.07 18.92
N VAL A 229 -12.78 15.92 18.87
CA VAL A 229 -13.67 15.49 19.96
C VAL A 229 -12.87 15.28 21.25
N MET A 230 -11.76 14.56 21.19
CA MET A 230 -10.94 14.26 22.37
C MET A 230 -10.33 15.51 23.00
N ALA A 231 -9.89 16.48 22.17
CA ALA A 231 -9.23 17.69 22.66
C ALA A 231 -10.20 18.79 23.13
N HIS A 232 -11.38 18.88 22.51
CA HIS A 232 -12.20 20.10 22.66
C HIS A 232 -13.64 19.84 23.15
N ALA A 233 -14.22 18.65 22.93
CA ALA A 233 -15.59 18.41 23.35
C ALA A 233 -15.72 18.53 24.88
N GLN A 234 -16.70 19.32 25.35
CA GLN A 234 -16.99 19.46 26.78
C GLN A 234 -17.69 18.22 27.33
N SER A 235 -18.57 17.55 26.53
CA SER A 235 -19.22 16.30 26.93
C SER A 235 -18.21 15.19 27.15
N ARG A 236 -18.16 14.69 28.41
CA ARG A 236 -17.34 13.54 28.77
C ARG A 236 -17.85 12.25 28.14
N GLU A 237 -19.16 12.11 28.06
CA GLU A 237 -19.83 10.96 27.47
C GLU A 237 -19.47 10.84 25.96
N LEU A 238 -19.45 11.97 25.26
CA LEU A 238 -19.05 11.99 23.85
C LEU A 238 -17.58 11.61 23.68
N ARG A 239 -16.67 12.12 24.53
CA ARG A 239 -15.25 11.72 24.50
C ARG A 239 -15.08 10.23 24.79
N GLU A 240 -15.80 9.69 25.79
CA GLU A 240 -15.74 8.27 26.12
C GLU A 240 -16.23 7.39 24.96
N LEU A 241 -17.36 7.78 24.32
CA LEU A 241 -17.89 7.09 23.16
C LEU A 241 -16.86 7.03 22.03
N TYR A 242 -16.24 8.18 21.70
CA TYR A 242 -15.21 8.25 20.65
C TYR A 242 -13.96 7.48 21.00
N TYR A 243 -13.50 7.59 22.26
CA TYR A 243 -12.35 6.81 22.73
C TYR A 243 -12.58 5.30 22.57
N ARG A 244 -13.71 4.81 23.08
CA ARG A 244 -14.06 3.39 22.95
C ARG A 244 -14.17 2.97 21.49
N ALA A 245 -14.89 3.71 20.67
CA ALA A 245 -15.02 3.40 19.25
C ALA A 245 -13.65 3.35 18.55
N TRP A 246 -12.75 4.28 18.88
CA TRP A 246 -11.42 4.35 18.29
C TRP A 246 -10.51 3.18 18.69
N VAL A 247 -10.45 2.83 19.98
CA VAL A 247 -9.52 1.82 20.48
C VAL A 247 -10.03 0.38 20.28
N THR A 248 -11.31 0.19 20.03
CA THR A 248 -11.91 -1.13 19.83
C THR A 248 -12.28 -1.42 18.37
N ARG A 249 -12.01 -0.49 17.43
CA ARG A 249 -12.30 -0.73 16.02
C ARG A 249 -11.51 -1.93 15.49
N ALA A 250 -12.13 -2.70 14.63
CA ALA A 250 -11.56 -3.92 14.04
C ALA A 250 -11.03 -4.91 15.10
N SER A 251 -11.70 -5.01 16.25
CA SER A 251 -11.43 -5.99 17.32
C SER A 251 -12.70 -6.72 17.72
N ASP A 252 -12.61 -7.60 18.71
CA ASP A 252 -13.75 -8.33 19.29
C ASP A 252 -14.61 -7.49 20.26
N GLN A 253 -14.21 -6.25 20.55
CA GLN A 253 -14.86 -5.40 21.54
C GLN A 253 -15.83 -4.37 20.92
N GLY A 254 -15.86 -4.24 19.59
CA GLY A 254 -16.71 -3.27 18.89
C GLY A 254 -18.16 -3.77 18.70
N SER A 255 -19.06 -2.87 18.29
CA SER A 255 -20.48 -3.16 18.07
C SER A 255 -20.77 -4.09 16.88
N ARG A 256 -19.81 -4.32 15.98
CA ARG A 256 -19.88 -5.23 14.82
C ARG A 256 -18.66 -6.15 14.77
N THR A 257 -18.35 -6.75 15.92
CA THR A 257 -17.13 -7.44 16.24
C THR A 257 -16.75 -8.59 15.30
N GLN A 258 -17.71 -9.33 14.78
CA GLN A 258 -17.42 -10.54 14.01
C GLN A 258 -17.02 -10.25 12.55
N GLN A 259 -17.41 -9.12 11.99
CA GLN A 259 -17.21 -8.82 10.57
C GLN A 259 -15.80 -8.34 10.25
N TRP A 260 -15.17 -7.60 11.18
CA TRP A 260 -13.88 -6.91 10.97
C TRP A 260 -12.83 -7.23 12.05
N ASP A 261 -12.97 -8.31 12.76
CA ASP A 261 -12.01 -8.70 13.81
C ASP A 261 -10.65 -9.05 13.22
N ASN A 262 -9.63 -8.28 13.60
CA ASN A 262 -8.25 -8.46 13.14
C ASN A 262 -7.42 -9.41 14.00
N ARG A 263 -7.92 -9.88 15.14
CA ARG A 263 -7.13 -10.77 16.01
C ARG A 263 -6.69 -12.05 15.31
N PRO A 264 -7.56 -12.74 14.52
CA PRO A 264 -7.14 -13.94 13.79
C PRO A 264 -6.07 -13.70 12.72
N LEU A 265 -5.81 -12.43 12.34
CA LEU A 265 -4.76 -12.07 11.39
C LEU A 265 -3.41 -11.82 12.05
N ILE A 266 -3.36 -11.72 13.38
CA ILE A 266 -2.15 -11.47 14.17
C ILE A 266 -1.57 -12.79 14.70
N GLU A 267 -2.41 -13.80 14.96
CA GLU A 267 -2.06 -15.15 15.37
C GLU A 267 -1.50 -15.98 14.21
#